data_e6688d76e643c60f424f29e604d86a2d
#
_entry.id   e6688d76e643c60f424f29e604d86a2d
#
_cell.length_a   1.000
_cell.length_b   1.000
_cell.length_c   1.000
_cell.angle_alpha   90.00
_cell.angle_beta   90.00
_cell.angle_gamma   90.00
#
_symmetry.space_group_name_H-M   'P 1'
#
loop_
_entity.id
_entity.type
_entity.pdbx_description
1 polymer ?
#
loop_
_entity_poly.entity_id
_entity_poly.type
_entity_poly.pdbx_seq_one_letter_code
_entity_poly.pdbx_strand_id
1 'polypeptide(L)'
;ITKNQILKGLEQIKVGDLPQTLIDEEVKLLGQGQTEDDLKKNKTNLEKNASKRIKLGLVLNEIGEKNKIKVDPEEIQSEIQKQLSMMPGQEKIIMDYYKKNPSASASLRGTLYEEKIINFIKSKAKSNKKILDKKEAEKIIKAENEKNIEEQKKIMKASSVLKDKIKTKKKENKAPIKK
;
A
#
# COMPACT_ATOMS: atom_id res chain seq x y z
N ILE A 1 14.71 0.93 -2.52
CA ILE A 1 15.16 -0.46 -2.25
C ILE A 1 15.12 -0.73 -0.76
N THR A 2 15.85 -0.02 0.10
CA THR A 2 15.93 -0.27 1.55
C THR A 2 14.58 -0.21 2.26
N LYS A 3 13.73 0.79 1.94
CA LYS A 3 12.35 0.90 2.49
C LYS A 3 11.57 -0.39 2.19
N ASN A 4 11.57 -0.85 0.94
CA ASN A 4 10.87 -2.06 0.53
C ASN A 4 11.40 -3.33 1.21
N GLN A 5 12.71 -3.41 1.43
CA GLN A 5 13.31 -4.55 2.15
C GLN A 5 12.86 -4.58 3.61
N ILE A 6 12.81 -3.42 4.28
CA ILE A 6 12.30 -3.31 5.65
C ILE A 6 10.84 -3.72 5.70
N LEU A 7 9.98 -3.16 4.82
CA LEU A 7 8.56 -3.48 4.78
C LEU A 7 8.31 -4.97 4.53
N LYS A 8 9.02 -5.59 3.56
CA LYS A 8 8.96 -7.04 3.32
C LYS A 8 9.41 -7.85 4.54
N GLY A 9 10.41 -7.39 5.28
CA GLY A 9 10.82 -8.01 6.53
C GLY A 9 9.74 -7.92 7.61
N LEU A 10 9.07 -6.78 7.73
CA LEU A 10 7.98 -6.58 8.68
C LEU A 10 6.74 -7.43 8.34
N GLU A 11 6.45 -7.65 7.06
CA GLU A 11 5.35 -8.53 6.62
C GLU A 11 5.53 -9.99 7.07
N GLN A 12 6.77 -10.44 7.36
CA GLN A 12 7.05 -11.79 7.87
C GLN A 12 6.73 -11.96 9.35
N ILE A 13 6.54 -10.85 10.08
CA ILE A 13 6.21 -10.90 11.50
C ILE A 13 4.82 -11.50 11.67
N LYS A 14 4.73 -12.53 12.51
CA LYS A 14 3.44 -13.14 12.83
C LYS A 14 2.65 -12.20 13.72
N VAL A 15 1.51 -11.78 13.23
CA VAL A 15 0.49 -11.03 13.98
C VAL A 15 -0.65 -12.00 14.25
N GLY A 16 -1.32 -11.88 15.39
CA GLY A 16 -2.51 -12.66 15.70
C GLY A 16 -3.63 -12.50 14.67
N ASP A 17 -4.72 -13.22 14.86
CA ASP A 17 -5.85 -13.18 13.94
C ASP A 17 -6.45 -11.77 13.88
N LEU A 18 -6.69 -11.31 12.66
CA LEU A 18 -7.29 -10.01 12.41
C LEU A 18 -8.80 -10.10 12.50
N PRO A 19 -9.47 -9.17 13.20
CA PRO A 19 -10.92 -9.08 13.16
C PRO A 19 -11.43 -8.89 11.73
N GLN A 20 -12.41 -9.68 11.33
CA GLN A 20 -12.98 -9.62 9.97
C GLN A 20 -13.53 -8.23 9.65
N THR A 21 -14.08 -7.54 10.64
CA THR A 21 -14.60 -6.17 10.49
C THR A 21 -13.56 -5.19 9.96
N LEU A 22 -12.31 -5.28 10.46
CA LEU A 22 -11.22 -4.43 9.99
C LEU A 22 -10.84 -4.76 8.53
N ILE A 23 -10.85 -6.05 8.19
CA ILE A 23 -10.56 -6.48 6.82
C ILE A 23 -11.64 -5.93 5.87
N ASP A 24 -12.91 -6.02 6.26
CA ASP A 24 -14.04 -5.57 5.45
C ASP A 24 -14.03 -4.04 5.25
N GLU A 25 -13.65 -3.28 6.28
CA GLU A 25 -13.48 -1.82 6.19
C GLU A 25 -12.34 -1.45 5.23
N GLU A 26 -11.20 -2.09 5.35
CA GLU A 26 -10.06 -1.83 4.47
C GLU A 26 -10.35 -2.27 3.03
N VAL A 27 -11.09 -3.37 2.83
CA VAL A 27 -11.57 -3.80 1.51
C VAL A 27 -12.48 -2.73 0.89
N LYS A 28 -13.37 -2.12 1.66
CA LYS A 28 -14.19 -1.00 1.17
C LYS A 28 -13.34 0.19 0.74
N LEU A 29 -12.32 0.54 1.53
CA LEU A 29 -11.39 1.62 1.18
C LEU A 29 -10.60 1.31 -0.11
N LEU A 30 -10.06 0.09 -0.23
CA LEU A 30 -9.33 -0.35 -1.41
C LEU A 30 -10.20 -0.50 -2.65
N GLY A 31 -11.49 -0.70 -2.45
CA GLY A 31 -12.49 -0.84 -3.51
C GLY A 31 -13.12 0.46 -3.96
N GLN A 32 -12.79 1.59 -3.35
CA GLN A 32 -13.36 2.87 -3.74
C GLN A 32 -13.07 3.20 -5.20
N GLY A 33 -14.14 3.54 -5.95
CA GLY A 33 -14.03 3.83 -7.39
C GLY A 33 -14.06 2.60 -8.30
N GLN A 34 -14.18 1.38 -7.77
CA GLN A 34 -14.40 0.16 -8.55
C GLN A 34 -15.91 -0.14 -8.68
N THR A 35 -16.28 -0.81 -9.77
CA THR A 35 -17.67 -1.28 -9.94
C THR A 35 -17.96 -2.47 -9.03
N GLU A 36 -19.24 -2.70 -8.67
CA GLU A 36 -19.65 -3.86 -7.86
C GLU A 36 -19.18 -5.21 -8.46
N ASP A 37 -19.20 -5.31 -9.77
CA ASP A 37 -18.72 -6.49 -10.49
C ASP A 37 -17.22 -6.70 -10.36
N ASP A 38 -16.43 -5.62 -10.37
CA ASP A 38 -14.99 -5.69 -10.19
C ASP A 38 -14.63 -6.01 -8.72
N LEU A 39 -15.37 -5.46 -7.76
CA LEU A 39 -15.24 -5.80 -6.34
C LEU A 39 -15.50 -7.28 -6.09
N LYS A 40 -16.58 -7.83 -6.64
CA LYS A 40 -16.91 -9.26 -6.54
C LYS A 40 -15.83 -10.14 -7.16
N LYS A 41 -15.29 -9.73 -8.32
CA LYS A 41 -14.24 -10.48 -9.04
C LYS A 41 -12.89 -10.46 -8.33
N ASN A 42 -12.58 -9.36 -7.66
CA ASN A 42 -11.28 -9.14 -7.00
C ASN A 42 -11.33 -9.35 -5.47
N LYS A 43 -12.47 -9.78 -4.92
CA LYS A 43 -12.70 -9.88 -3.47
C LYS A 43 -11.54 -10.56 -2.72
N THR A 44 -11.15 -11.75 -3.14
CA THR A 44 -10.07 -12.51 -2.49
C THR A 44 -8.71 -11.78 -2.54
N ASN A 45 -8.42 -11.06 -3.61
CA ASN A 45 -7.18 -10.29 -3.72
C ASN A 45 -7.25 -9.02 -2.86
N LEU A 46 -8.42 -8.37 -2.81
CA LEU A 46 -8.65 -7.22 -1.96
C LEU A 46 -8.53 -7.60 -0.48
N GLU A 47 -9.12 -8.71 -0.06
CA GLU A 47 -9.01 -9.24 1.30
C GLU A 47 -7.56 -9.57 1.68
N LYS A 48 -6.79 -10.20 0.79
CA LYS A 48 -5.36 -10.46 1.01
C LYS A 48 -4.55 -9.17 1.14
N ASN A 49 -4.82 -8.20 0.28
CA ASN A 49 -4.13 -6.92 0.32
C ASN A 49 -4.53 -6.12 1.56
N ALA A 50 -5.81 -6.10 1.91
CA ALA A 50 -6.32 -5.50 3.13
C ALA A 50 -5.65 -6.11 4.37
N SER A 51 -5.63 -7.44 4.47
CA SER A 51 -4.98 -8.15 5.58
C SER A 51 -3.50 -7.81 5.69
N LYS A 52 -2.76 -7.74 4.57
CA LYS A 52 -1.35 -7.35 4.57
C LYS A 52 -1.15 -5.92 5.07
N ARG A 53 -1.97 -4.98 4.58
CA ARG A 53 -1.89 -3.58 4.98
C ARG A 53 -2.20 -3.39 6.47
N ILE A 54 -3.24 -4.04 6.96
CA ILE A 54 -3.61 -3.99 8.38
C ILE A 54 -2.49 -4.57 9.24
N LYS A 55 -1.96 -5.75 8.88
CA LYS A 55 -0.83 -6.36 9.59
C LYS A 55 0.37 -5.43 9.66
N LEU A 56 0.75 -4.87 8.53
CA LEU A 56 1.87 -3.94 8.45
C LEU A 56 1.62 -2.70 9.31
N GLY A 57 0.41 -2.13 9.25
CA GLY A 57 0.00 -0.99 10.06
C GLY A 57 0.09 -1.27 11.56
N LEU A 58 -0.39 -2.44 12.00
CA LEU A 58 -0.31 -2.86 13.40
C LEU A 58 1.14 -3.04 13.88
N VAL A 59 1.98 -3.68 13.07
CA VAL A 59 3.40 -3.86 13.40
C VAL A 59 4.12 -2.52 13.49
N LEU A 60 3.86 -1.61 12.54
CA LEU A 60 4.44 -0.27 12.55
C LEU A 60 3.96 0.53 13.76
N ASN A 61 2.66 0.48 14.08
CA ASN A 61 2.11 1.16 15.24
C ASN A 61 2.74 0.67 16.55
N GLU A 62 2.84 -0.64 16.73
CA GLU A 62 3.48 -1.26 17.90
C GLU A 62 4.95 -0.81 18.06
N ILE A 63 5.69 -0.76 16.95
CA ILE A 63 7.08 -0.26 16.97
C ILE A 63 7.11 1.21 17.33
N GLY A 64 6.21 2.01 16.77
CA GLY A 64 6.12 3.44 17.02
C GLY A 64 5.79 3.76 18.47
N GLU A 65 4.80 3.07 19.05
CA GLU A 65 4.40 3.26 20.44
C GLU A 65 5.48 2.84 21.43
N LYS A 66 6.06 1.65 21.24
CA LYS A 66 7.15 1.16 22.10
C LYS A 66 8.38 2.09 22.10
N ASN A 67 8.64 2.74 21.00
CA ASN A 67 9.77 3.64 20.86
C ASN A 67 9.38 5.13 20.99
N LYS A 68 8.13 5.43 21.37
CA LYS A 68 7.61 6.79 21.59
C LYS A 68 7.80 7.69 20.37
N ILE A 69 7.69 7.13 19.17
CA ILE A 69 7.80 7.88 17.92
C ILE A 69 6.50 8.67 17.72
N LYS A 70 6.62 9.97 17.56
CA LYS A 70 5.49 10.88 17.31
C LYS A 70 5.79 11.75 16.11
N VAL A 71 4.75 12.27 15.50
CA VAL A 71 4.84 13.29 14.45
C VAL A 71 4.28 14.57 15.01
N ASP A 72 5.12 15.57 15.10
CA ASP A 72 4.76 16.88 15.62
C ASP A 72 4.07 17.73 14.53
N PRO A 73 3.18 18.67 14.91
CA PRO A 73 2.51 19.55 13.96
C PRO A 73 3.49 20.33 13.06
N GLU A 74 4.65 20.69 13.59
CA GLU A 74 5.71 21.42 12.89
C GLU A 74 6.31 20.60 11.74
N GLU A 75 6.42 19.27 11.91
CA GLU A 75 6.91 18.37 10.86
C GLU A 75 5.92 18.29 9.70
N ILE A 76 4.61 18.29 10.01
CA ILE A 76 3.57 18.32 8.99
C ILE A 76 3.63 19.63 8.20
N GLN A 77 3.78 20.77 8.89
CA GLN A 77 3.93 22.07 8.26
C GLN A 77 5.19 22.12 7.39
N SER A 78 6.32 21.63 7.89
CA SER A 78 7.57 21.55 7.15
C SER A 78 7.42 20.74 5.86
N GLU A 79 6.70 19.63 5.90
CA GLU A 79 6.48 18.80 4.71
C GLU A 79 5.55 19.47 3.70
N ILE A 80 4.49 20.15 4.17
CA ILE A 80 3.64 20.98 3.30
C ILE A 80 4.49 22.08 2.66
N GLN A 81 5.36 22.74 3.41
CA GLN A 81 6.25 23.79 2.88
C GLN A 81 7.21 23.25 1.81
N LYS A 82 7.73 22.04 1.98
CA LYS A 82 8.55 21.40 0.94
C LYS A 82 7.74 21.16 -0.33
N GLN A 83 6.49 20.69 -0.20
CA GLN A 83 5.62 20.50 -1.36
C GLN A 83 5.34 21.82 -2.09
N LEU A 84 5.10 22.90 -1.34
CA LEU A 84 4.95 24.23 -1.89
C LEU A 84 6.19 24.66 -2.69
N SER A 85 7.38 24.44 -2.12
CA SER A 85 8.65 24.78 -2.78
C SER A 85 8.92 23.96 -4.05
N MET A 86 8.37 22.75 -4.14
CA MET A 86 8.51 21.90 -5.33
C MET A 86 7.53 22.26 -6.45
N MET A 87 6.48 23.04 -6.16
CA MET A 87 5.43 23.40 -7.10
C MET A 87 5.18 24.91 -7.13
N PRO A 88 6.16 25.69 -7.58
CA PRO A 88 6.06 27.16 -7.60
C PRO A 88 4.87 27.61 -8.46
N GLY A 89 4.10 28.59 -7.97
CA GLY A 89 2.89 29.10 -8.60
C GLY A 89 1.61 28.34 -8.24
N GLN A 90 1.69 27.22 -7.50
CA GLN A 90 0.54 26.45 -7.06
C GLN A 90 0.33 26.49 -5.54
N GLU A 91 1.03 27.39 -4.85
CA GLU A 91 1.04 27.46 -3.38
C GLU A 91 -0.37 27.59 -2.80
N LYS A 92 -1.17 28.48 -3.41
CA LYS A 92 -2.56 28.69 -2.98
C LYS A 92 -3.43 27.43 -3.13
N ILE A 93 -3.26 26.71 -4.22
CA ILE A 93 -4.01 25.47 -4.49
C ILE A 93 -3.68 24.42 -3.44
N ILE A 94 -2.39 24.22 -3.15
CA ILE A 94 -1.91 23.24 -2.17
C ILE A 94 -2.38 23.62 -0.76
N MET A 95 -2.26 24.89 -0.37
CA MET A 95 -2.71 25.38 0.93
C MET A 95 -4.22 25.21 1.09
N ASP A 96 -5.00 25.57 0.08
CA ASP A 96 -6.46 25.43 0.08
C ASP A 96 -6.86 23.94 0.14
N TYR A 97 -6.11 23.07 -0.53
CA TYR A 97 -6.35 21.63 -0.47
C TYR A 97 -6.21 21.10 0.96
N TYR A 98 -5.13 21.40 1.67
CA TYR A 98 -4.93 20.94 3.05
C TYR A 98 -5.91 21.59 4.03
N LYS A 99 -6.28 22.88 3.83
CA LYS A 99 -7.29 23.56 4.66
C LYS A 99 -8.70 22.96 4.49
N LYS A 100 -9.08 22.62 3.27
CA LYS A 100 -10.42 22.07 2.97
C LYS A 100 -10.54 20.58 3.21
N ASN A 101 -9.43 19.85 3.29
CA ASN A 101 -9.41 18.41 3.43
C ASN A 101 -8.60 17.97 4.67
N PRO A 102 -9.23 17.94 5.86
CA PRO A 102 -8.55 17.45 7.08
C PRO A 102 -8.01 16.02 6.94
N SER A 103 -8.68 15.18 6.15
CA SER A 103 -8.22 13.83 5.82
C SER A 103 -6.88 13.81 5.09
N ALA A 104 -6.59 14.82 4.26
CA ALA A 104 -5.30 14.93 3.58
C ALA A 104 -4.16 15.20 4.59
N SER A 105 -4.39 16.06 5.57
CA SER A 105 -3.42 16.29 6.66
C SER A 105 -3.22 15.06 7.54
N ALA A 106 -4.30 14.32 7.82
CA ALA A 106 -4.21 13.04 8.54
C ALA A 106 -3.42 11.99 7.75
N SER A 107 -3.64 11.90 6.44
CA SER A 107 -2.90 11.03 5.53
C SER A 107 -1.41 11.38 5.49
N LEU A 108 -1.08 12.66 5.40
CA LEU A 108 0.30 13.15 5.43
C LEU A 108 0.98 12.79 6.76
N ARG A 109 0.28 12.98 7.89
CA ARG A 109 0.75 12.58 9.20
C ARG A 109 1.05 11.07 9.26
N GLY A 110 0.17 10.24 8.70
CA GLY A 110 0.39 8.78 8.62
C GLY A 110 1.65 8.44 7.82
N THR A 111 1.87 9.10 6.69
CA THR A 111 3.07 8.91 5.86
C THR A 111 4.34 9.31 6.61
N LEU A 112 4.34 10.46 7.29
CA LEU A 112 5.49 10.91 8.09
C LEU A 112 5.77 9.96 9.26
N TYR A 113 4.72 9.46 9.92
CA TYR A 113 4.85 8.49 11.00
C TYR A 113 5.49 7.19 10.51
N GLU A 114 5.03 6.64 9.38
CA GLU A 114 5.63 5.47 8.74
C GLU A 114 7.11 5.72 8.41
N GLU A 115 7.43 6.87 7.82
CA GLU A 115 8.82 7.22 7.47
C GLU A 115 9.72 7.33 8.71
N LYS A 116 9.24 7.92 9.79
CA LYS A 116 9.99 8.01 11.06
C LYS A 116 10.28 6.61 11.61
N ILE A 117 9.30 5.72 11.59
CA ILE A 117 9.48 4.34 12.06
C ILE A 117 10.49 3.60 11.16
N ILE A 118 10.38 3.72 9.85
CA ILE A 118 11.32 3.10 8.91
C ILE A 118 12.74 3.63 9.11
N ASN A 119 12.90 4.95 9.32
CA ASN A 119 14.21 5.55 9.60
C ASN A 119 14.75 5.08 10.95
N PHE A 120 13.90 4.94 11.97
CA PHE A 120 14.27 4.37 13.25
C PHE A 120 14.77 2.92 13.09
N ILE A 121 14.02 2.06 12.40
CA ILE A 121 14.43 0.69 12.12
C ILE A 121 15.76 0.67 11.37
N LYS A 122 15.92 1.52 10.35
CA LYS A 122 17.16 1.65 9.59
C LYS A 122 18.34 2.06 10.45
N SER A 123 18.15 2.93 11.44
CA SER A 123 19.22 3.36 12.35
C SER A 123 19.67 2.26 13.31
N LYS A 124 18.76 1.34 13.65
CA LYS A 124 19.03 0.21 14.54
C LYS A 124 19.47 -1.06 13.81
N ALA A 125 19.14 -1.17 12.53
CA ALA A 125 19.50 -2.33 11.72
C ALA A 125 21.00 -2.35 11.39
N LYS A 126 21.60 -3.53 11.46
CA LYS A 126 22.94 -3.74 10.92
C LYS A 126 22.86 -3.72 9.40
N SER A 127 23.34 -2.64 8.79
CA SER A 127 23.34 -2.51 7.34
C SER A 127 24.63 -3.06 6.74
N ASN A 128 24.50 -4.00 5.83
CA ASN A 128 25.61 -4.40 4.97
C ASN A 128 25.68 -3.44 3.79
N LYS A 129 26.61 -2.49 3.85
CA LYS A 129 26.84 -1.58 2.73
C LYS A 129 27.59 -2.33 1.63
N LYS A 130 26.94 -2.54 0.50
CA LYS A 130 27.59 -3.05 -0.72
C LYS A 130 27.84 -1.88 -1.66
N ILE A 131 29.10 -1.63 -1.99
CA ILE A 131 29.45 -0.68 -3.03
C ILE A 131 29.16 -1.38 -4.36
N LEU A 132 28.31 -0.78 -5.16
CA LEU A 132 27.91 -1.30 -6.47
C LEU A 132 28.39 -0.30 -7.53
N ASP A 133 28.84 -0.81 -8.65
CA ASP A 133 29.01 0.02 -9.82
C ASP A 133 27.65 0.42 -10.43
N LYS A 134 27.67 1.39 -11.33
CA LYS A 134 26.44 1.92 -11.95
C LYS A 134 25.67 0.80 -12.68
N LYS A 135 26.36 -0.12 -13.36
CA LYS A 135 25.74 -1.22 -14.12
C LYS A 135 25.09 -2.26 -13.20
N GLU A 136 25.73 -2.58 -12.09
CA GLU A 136 25.18 -3.48 -11.07
C GLU A 136 23.96 -2.87 -10.37
N ALA A 137 24.01 -1.57 -10.05
CA ALA A 137 22.88 -0.85 -9.48
C ALA A 137 21.67 -0.83 -10.44
N GLU A 138 21.89 -0.55 -11.71
CA GLU A 138 20.84 -0.58 -12.74
C GLU A 138 20.23 -1.97 -12.91
N LYS A 139 21.04 -3.04 -12.88
CA LYS A 139 20.55 -4.43 -12.91
C LYS A 139 19.65 -4.76 -11.73
N ILE A 140 20.04 -4.34 -10.53
CA ILE A 140 19.25 -4.58 -9.31
C ILE A 140 17.92 -3.82 -9.37
N ILE A 141 17.95 -2.56 -9.81
CA ILE A 141 16.72 -1.74 -9.96
C ILE A 141 15.79 -2.36 -11.01
N LYS A 142 16.32 -2.79 -12.15
CA LYS A 142 15.53 -3.48 -13.18
C LYS A 142 14.91 -4.77 -12.64
N ALA A 143 15.70 -5.61 -11.97
CA ALA A 143 15.22 -6.87 -11.41
C ALA A 143 14.13 -6.66 -10.33
N GLU A 144 14.24 -5.62 -9.51
CA GLU A 144 13.21 -5.29 -8.53
C GLU A 144 11.93 -4.77 -9.21
N ASN A 145 12.07 -3.93 -10.25
CA ASN A 145 10.94 -3.45 -11.03
C ASN A 145 10.25 -4.59 -11.80
N GLU A 146 11.00 -5.50 -12.40
CA GLU A 146 10.46 -6.68 -13.08
C GLU A 146 9.69 -7.59 -12.13
N LYS A 147 10.21 -7.83 -10.92
CA LYS A 147 9.51 -8.59 -9.88
C LYS A 147 8.18 -7.93 -9.48
N ASN A 148 8.18 -6.61 -9.31
CA ASN A 148 6.97 -5.86 -8.99
C ASN A 148 5.95 -5.93 -10.14
N ILE A 149 6.42 -5.83 -11.39
CA ILE A 149 5.58 -5.95 -12.59
C ILE A 149 5.05 -7.40 -12.75
N GLU A 150 5.87 -8.41 -12.50
CA GLU A 150 5.43 -9.81 -12.53
C GLU A 150 4.39 -10.11 -11.45
N GLU A 151 4.59 -9.58 -10.24
CA GLU A 151 3.63 -9.73 -9.15
C GLU A 151 2.29 -9.07 -9.52
N GLN A 152 2.31 -7.86 -10.09
CA GLN A 152 1.12 -7.21 -10.63
C GLN A 152 0.49 -7.99 -11.80
N LYS A 153 1.28 -8.53 -12.72
CA LYS A 153 0.80 -9.37 -13.83
C LYS A 153 0.19 -10.68 -13.35
N LYS A 154 0.75 -11.31 -12.31
CA LYS A 154 0.15 -12.52 -11.67
C LYS A 154 -1.20 -12.20 -11.06
N ILE A 155 -1.33 -11.05 -10.41
CA ILE A 155 -2.61 -10.55 -9.86
C ILE A 155 -3.62 -10.30 -11.00
N MET A 156 -3.20 -9.65 -12.09
CA MET A 156 -4.04 -9.42 -13.27
C MET A 156 -4.44 -10.72 -14.00
N LYS A 157 -3.50 -11.66 -14.19
CA LYS A 157 -3.80 -12.95 -14.81
C LYS A 157 -4.74 -13.79 -13.96
N ALA A 158 -4.59 -13.80 -12.64
CA ALA A 158 -5.52 -14.48 -11.75
C ALA A 158 -6.94 -13.91 -11.88
N SER A 159 -7.08 -12.60 -12.07
CA SER A 159 -8.37 -11.95 -12.31
C SER A 159 -8.97 -12.24 -13.69
N SER A 160 -8.15 -12.43 -14.75
CA SER A 160 -8.63 -12.78 -16.09
C SER A 160 -9.10 -14.23 -16.18
N VAL A 161 -8.40 -15.17 -15.57
CA VAL A 161 -8.79 -16.59 -15.52
C VAL A 161 -10.12 -16.78 -14.76
N LEU A 162 -10.35 -15.96 -13.72
CA LEU A 162 -11.64 -15.91 -13.04
C LEU A 162 -12.76 -15.36 -13.94
N LYS A 163 -12.46 -14.36 -14.78
CA LYS A 163 -13.43 -13.81 -15.77
C LYS A 163 -13.88 -14.89 -16.77
N ASP A 164 -12.98 -15.73 -17.23
CA ASP A 164 -13.31 -16.78 -18.20
C ASP A 164 -14.12 -17.93 -17.57
N LYS A 165 -13.80 -18.33 -16.33
CA LYS A 165 -14.58 -19.33 -15.58
C LYS A 165 -16.00 -18.86 -15.25
N ILE A 166 -16.23 -17.57 -15.06
CA ILE A 166 -17.57 -17.02 -14.80
C ILE A 166 -18.38 -16.90 -16.09
N LYS A 167 -17.74 -16.61 -17.24
CA LYS A 167 -18.42 -16.63 -18.56
C LYS A 167 -18.90 -18.02 -18.98
N THR A 168 -18.12 -19.06 -18.67
CA THR A 168 -18.53 -20.44 -18.96
C THR A 168 -19.69 -20.90 -18.09
N LYS A 169 -19.68 -20.63 -16.77
CA LYS A 169 -20.82 -20.95 -15.89
C LYS A 169 -22.12 -20.20 -16.23
N LYS A 170 -22.03 -18.96 -16.77
CA LYS A 170 -23.22 -18.21 -17.20
C LYS A 170 -23.82 -18.73 -18.51
N LYS A 171 -23.06 -19.47 -19.35
CA LYS A 171 -23.58 -20.13 -20.55
C LYS A 171 -24.29 -21.45 -20.22
N GLU A 172 -23.81 -22.19 -19.23
CA GLU A 172 -24.44 -23.47 -18.80
C GLU A 172 -25.80 -23.27 -18.12
N ASN A 173 -25.98 -22.15 -17.38
CA ASN A 173 -27.27 -21.86 -16.73
C ASN A 173 -28.32 -21.18 -17.63
N LYS A 174 -28.07 -21.03 -18.93
CA LYS A 174 -29.02 -20.50 -19.91
C LYS A 174 -29.49 -21.50 -20.95
N ALA A 175 -29.38 -22.81 -20.68
CA ALA A 175 -30.04 -23.82 -21.52
C ALA A 175 -31.55 -23.77 -21.30
N PRO A 176 -32.34 -23.65 -22.37
CA PRO A 176 -33.81 -23.54 -22.24
C PRO A 176 -34.38 -24.87 -21.78
N ILE A 177 -35.21 -24.81 -20.76
CA ILE A 177 -36.09 -25.93 -20.38
C ILE A 177 -37.01 -26.15 -21.57
N LYS A 178 -36.78 -27.26 -22.32
CA LYS A 178 -37.72 -27.72 -23.31
C LYS A 178 -38.98 -28.23 -22.59
N LYS A 179 -40.10 -27.63 -22.99
CA LYS A 179 -41.44 -28.15 -22.67
C LYS A 179 -41.66 -29.50 -23.34
#